data_47eeeb5c5f1970ec05002ffe857673af
#
_entry.id   47eeeb5c5f1970ec05002ffe857673af
#
_cell.length_a   1.000
_cell.length_b   1.000
_cell.length_c   1.000
_cell.angle_alpha   90.00
_cell.angle_beta   90.00
_cell.angle_gamma   90.00
#
_symmetry.space_group_name_H-M   'P 1'
#
loop_
_entity.id
_entity.type
_entity.pdbx_description
1 polymer ?
#
loop_
_entity_poly.entity_id
_entity_poly.type
_entity_poly.pdbx_seq_one_letter_code
_entity_poly.pdbx_strand_id
1 'polypeptide(L)'
;MPVGYLSESQAREYGCFPDELTPDQLARYFHLDATDRAFVAMHRGDHNRLGVAVQLGSLRMLGTFPEDPTEAPVPALRFTARQLSLTEPEELIAEYARSEGRWRHAPRIRQHYGYRTYTDFGVAFRLNRFLYALCWTGSERPSALFDRAVAWLLEAKVLLPGLSVLERAVARVRTRANSRLHRLLIESMTPEQRARLDSLVAVSEGSRQSPLDRLRDGPYIQSGREISRALGRLEEIRTLASGLPSLDRLPPGKITALARFASAAKAQSVSRLPADRRAATLLAFIRTLEASAGDDVIDLFDAVTTSMVSEASSAAKLARLRSLRDLDAAALKLRDAAIVILDPETPDDAVR
;
A
#
# COMPACT_ATOMS: atom_id res chain seq x y z
N MET A 1 22.17 -7.86 -2.14
CA MET A 1 20.74 -7.87 -1.79
C MET A 1 20.03 -8.75 -2.78
N PRO A 2 19.14 -9.65 -2.39
CA PRO A 2 18.39 -10.43 -3.34
C PRO A 2 17.58 -9.48 -4.23
N VAL A 3 17.84 -9.54 -5.51
CA VAL A 3 17.13 -8.86 -6.58
C VAL A 3 16.12 -9.89 -7.06
N GLY A 4 14.94 -9.89 -6.52
CA GLY A 4 13.95 -10.92 -6.82
C GLY A 4 12.66 -10.61 -6.08
N TYR A 5 12.18 -9.38 -6.27
CA TYR A 5 10.90 -8.93 -5.70
C TYR A 5 9.79 -8.88 -6.74
N LEU A 6 10.12 -9.13 -8.01
CA LEU A 6 9.14 -9.26 -9.08
C LEU A 6 8.58 -10.69 -9.08
N SER A 7 7.33 -10.84 -9.47
CA SER A 7 6.77 -12.14 -9.79
C SER A 7 7.38 -12.68 -11.09
N GLU A 8 7.32 -13.99 -11.29
CA GLU A 8 7.79 -14.58 -12.54
C GLU A 8 7.03 -14.08 -13.76
N SER A 9 5.75 -13.74 -13.62
CA SER A 9 4.95 -13.12 -14.68
C SER A 9 5.45 -11.71 -15.02
N GLN A 10 5.65 -10.84 -14.03
CA GLN A 10 6.20 -9.50 -14.25
C GLN A 10 7.58 -9.53 -14.91
N ALA A 11 8.43 -10.49 -14.51
CA ALA A 11 9.76 -10.62 -15.11
C ALA A 11 9.70 -11.10 -16.57
N ARG A 12 8.76 -11.99 -16.91
CA ARG A 12 8.55 -12.47 -18.29
C ARG A 12 7.93 -11.43 -19.22
N GLU A 13 7.02 -10.62 -18.70
CA GLU A 13 6.35 -9.57 -19.47
C GLU A 13 7.24 -8.36 -19.75
N TYR A 14 8.35 -8.21 -19.02
CA TYR A 14 9.22 -7.05 -19.16
C TYR A 14 9.95 -7.01 -20.50
N GLY A 15 9.54 -6.07 -21.36
CA GLY A 15 10.13 -5.90 -22.70
C GLY A 15 9.79 -7.02 -23.68
N CYS A 16 8.80 -7.85 -23.37
CA CYS A 16 8.31 -8.94 -24.22
C CYS A 16 6.91 -8.65 -24.76
N PHE A 17 6.59 -9.25 -25.88
CA PHE A 17 5.23 -9.19 -26.42
C PHE A 17 4.29 -10.04 -25.55
N PRO A 18 3.03 -9.61 -25.37
CA PRO A 18 2.01 -10.49 -24.79
C PRO A 18 1.67 -11.62 -25.77
N ASP A 19 1.17 -12.72 -25.23
CA ASP A 19 0.79 -13.90 -26.03
C ASP A 19 -0.22 -13.58 -27.12
N GLU A 20 -1.16 -12.65 -26.86
CA GLU A 20 -2.15 -12.17 -27.81
C GLU A 20 -2.18 -10.65 -27.87
N LEU A 21 -2.24 -10.11 -29.08
CA LEU A 21 -2.39 -8.66 -29.34
C LEU A 21 -3.84 -8.32 -29.66
N THR A 22 -4.41 -7.38 -28.92
CA THR A 22 -5.75 -6.86 -29.21
C THR A 22 -5.71 -5.90 -30.42
N PRO A 23 -6.85 -5.73 -31.14
CA PRO A 23 -6.97 -4.74 -32.22
C PRO A 23 -6.60 -3.32 -31.78
N ASP A 24 -6.95 -2.93 -30.54
CA ASP A 24 -6.61 -1.61 -30.00
C ASP A 24 -5.10 -1.45 -29.78
N GLN A 25 -4.40 -2.48 -29.35
CA GLN A 25 -2.94 -2.48 -29.21
C GLN A 25 -2.27 -2.38 -30.57
N LEU A 26 -2.76 -3.12 -31.58
CA LEU A 26 -2.28 -3.01 -32.96
C LEU A 26 -2.44 -1.58 -33.49
N ALA A 27 -3.63 -0.99 -33.35
CA ALA A 27 -3.91 0.37 -33.76
C ALA A 27 -3.06 1.40 -33.00
N ARG A 28 -2.84 1.20 -31.72
CA ARG A 28 -2.09 2.13 -30.85
C ARG A 28 -0.59 2.14 -31.14
N TYR A 29 0.01 0.97 -31.33
CA TYR A 29 1.46 0.83 -31.38
C TYR A 29 2.02 0.59 -32.78
N PHE A 30 1.26 -0.09 -33.66
CA PHE A 30 1.72 -0.48 -34.99
C PHE A 30 1.06 0.31 -36.13
N HIS A 31 0.20 1.28 -35.81
CA HIS A 31 -0.30 2.21 -36.83
C HIS A 31 0.82 3.12 -37.28
N LEU A 32 0.96 3.26 -38.62
CA LEU A 32 1.93 4.13 -39.26
C LEU A 32 1.25 5.40 -39.77
N ASP A 33 1.58 6.52 -39.16
CA ASP A 33 1.13 7.82 -39.63
C ASP A 33 1.92 8.28 -40.92
N ALA A 34 1.62 9.47 -41.40
CA ALA A 34 2.30 10.01 -42.60
C ALA A 34 3.82 10.18 -42.40
N THR A 35 4.24 10.58 -41.20
CA THR A 35 5.66 10.73 -40.82
C THR A 35 6.37 9.38 -40.78
N ASP A 36 5.71 8.39 -40.17
CA ASP A 36 6.20 7.01 -40.07
C ASP A 36 6.41 6.41 -41.48
N ARG A 37 5.39 6.56 -42.33
CA ARG A 37 5.48 6.05 -43.73
C ARG A 37 6.58 6.73 -44.53
N ALA A 38 6.77 8.03 -44.36
CA ALA A 38 7.87 8.76 -45.01
C ALA A 38 9.23 8.26 -44.53
N PHE A 39 9.39 8.01 -43.21
CA PHE A 39 10.62 7.46 -42.67
C PHE A 39 10.89 6.03 -43.13
N VAL A 40 9.87 5.18 -43.15
CA VAL A 40 9.98 3.79 -43.65
C VAL A 40 10.34 3.76 -45.14
N ALA A 41 9.74 4.64 -45.93
CA ALA A 41 10.01 4.73 -47.38
C ALA A 41 11.46 5.11 -47.73
N MET A 42 12.22 5.71 -46.82
CA MET A 42 13.66 5.97 -47.04
C MET A 42 14.51 4.69 -47.09
N HIS A 43 13.96 3.55 -46.69
CA HIS A 43 14.68 2.30 -46.68
C HIS A 43 14.42 1.48 -47.95
N ARG A 44 15.50 0.96 -48.56
CA ARG A 44 15.43 0.17 -49.81
C ARG A 44 15.12 -1.30 -49.48
N GLY A 45 14.26 -1.91 -50.30
CA GLY A 45 13.83 -3.30 -50.18
C GLY A 45 12.67 -3.48 -49.19
N ASP A 46 11.74 -4.33 -49.56
CA ASP A 46 10.49 -4.52 -48.81
C ASP A 46 10.71 -5.15 -47.41
N HIS A 47 11.69 -6.07 -47.31
CA HIS A 47 12.11 -6.63 -46.01
C HIS A 47 12.62 -5.54 -45.06
N ASN A 48 13.38 -4.54 -45.57
CA ASN A 48 13.85 -3.43 -44.71
C ASN A 48 12.72 -2.49 -44.33
N ARG A 49 11.78 -2.18 -45.23
CA ARG A 49 10.61 -1.35 -44.93
C ARG A 49 9.75 -2.00 -43.85
N LEU A 50 9.44 -3.30 -44.02
CA LEU A 50 8.67 -4.03 -43.01
C LEU A 50 9.43 -4.10 -41.71
N GLY A 51 10.70 -4.47 -41.73
CA GLY A 51 11.53 -4.61 -40.54
C GLY A 51 11.65 -3.32 -39.73
N VAL A 52 11.86 -2.17 -40.39
CA VAL A 52 11.90 -0.86 -39.73
C VAL A 52 10.56 -0.48 -39.14
N ALA A 53 9.45 -0.72 -39.83
CA ALA A 53 8.12 -0.42 -39.37
C ALA A 53 7.74 -1.30 -38.13
N VAL A 54 8.07 -2.58 -38.20
CA VAL A 54 7.88 -3.53 -37.06
C VAL A 54 8.74 -3.13 -35.87
N GLN A 55 10.02 -2.81 -36.07
CA GLN A 55 10.88 -2.31 -35.00
C GLN A 55 10.34 -1.03 -34.36
N LEU A 56 9.76 -0.13 -35.13
CA LEU A 56 9.14 1.09 -34.61
C LEU A 56 7.92 0.76 -33.75
N GLY A 57 7.04 -0.13 -34.21
CA GLY A 57 5.89 -0.60 -33.45
C GLY A 57 6.30 -1.31 -32.16
N SER A 58 7.32 -2.20 -32.25
CA SER A 58 7.90 -2.88 -31.12
C SER A 58 8.45 -1.91 -30.07
N LEU A 59 9.21 -0.92 -30.51
CA LEU A 59 9.75 0.13 -29.65
C LEU A 59 8.64 0.90 -28.91
N ARG A 60 7.55 1.23 -29.61
CA ARG A 60 6.41 1.93 -29.02
C ARG A 60 5.68 1.08 -27.98
N MET A 61 5.59 -0.21 -28.22
CA MET A 61 4.87 -1.14 -27.36
C MET A 61 5.72 -1.63 -26.18
N LEU A 62 6.93 -2.10 -26.47
CA LEU A 62 7.81 -2.75 -25.49
C LEU A 62 8.75 -1.78 -24.78
N GLY A 63 8.96 -0.59 -25.34
CA GLY A 63 9.99 0.35 -24.86
C GLY A 63 11.42 -0.10 -25.16
N THR A 64 11.60 -1.15 -25.94
CA THR A 64 12.91 -1.68 -26.37
C THR A 64 12.81 -2.27 -27.77
N PHE A 65 13.95 -2.55 -28.38
CA PHE A 65 14.00 -3.29 -29.63
C PHE A 65 14.14 -4.78 -29.29
N PRO A 66 13.33 -5.68 -29.92
CA PRO A 66 13.52 -7.11 -29.76
C PRO A 66 14.88 -7.54 -30.32
N GLU A 67 15.52 -8.52 -29.70
CA GLU A 67 16.80 -9.05 -30.17
C GLU A 67 16.63 -9.72 -31.52
N ASP A 68 15.54 -10.46 -31.69
CA ASP A 68 15.14 -11.07 -32.97
C ASP A 68 13.83 -10.44 -33.46
N PRO A 69 13.84 -9.76 -34.63
CA PRO A 69 12.63 -9.19 -35.22
C PRO A 69 11.55 -10.21 -35.58
N THR A 70 11.90 -11.50 -35.70
CA THR A 70 10.93 -12.59 -35.97
C THR A 70 10.07 -12.92 -34.77
N GLU A 71 10.45 -12.47 -33.57
CA GLU A 71 9.62 -12.59 -32.34
C GLU A 71 8.38 -11.71 -32.38
N ALA A 72 8.29 -10.78 -33.35
CA ALA A 72 7.10 -9.94 -33.48
C ALA A 72 5.86 -10.81 -33.80
N PRO A 73 4.76 -10.67 -33.05
CA PRO A 73 3.56 -11.48 -33.26
C PRO A 73 3.01 -11.35 -34.68
N VAL A 74 2.57 -12.45 -35.26
CA VAL A 74 2.01 -12.52 -36.63
C VAL A 74 0.91 -11.46 -36.88
N PRO A 75 -0.02 -11.20 -35.92
CA PRO A 75 -0.97 -10.11 -36.10
C PRO A 75 -0.33 -8.73 -36.32
N ALA A 76 0.78 -8.43 -35.62
CA ALA A 76 1.50 -7.15 -35.78
C ALA A 76 2.20 -7.08 -37.14
N LEU A 77 2.83 -8.18 -37.57
CA LEU A 77 3.47 -8.28 -38.90
C LEU A 77 2.45 -8.01 -40.02
N ARG A 78 1.32 -8.74 -40.00
CA ARG A 78 0.26 -8.62 -41.01
C ARG A 78 -0.43 -7.25 -40.98
N PHE A 79 -0.62 -6.68 -39.80
CA PHE A 79 -1.20 -5.34 -39.65
C PHE A 79 -0.28 -4.28 -40.24
N THR A 80 1.01 -4.39 -40.00
CA THR A 80 2.02 -3.45 -40.50
C THR A 80 2.24 -3.59 -42.04
N ALA A 81 2.33 -4.84 -42.53
CA ALA A 81 2.51 -5.14 -43.97
C ALA A 81 1.33 -4.61 -44.79
N ARG A 82 0.10 -4.76 -44.33
CA ARG A 82 -1.09 -4.20 -45.02
C ARG A 82 -1.02 -2.68 -45.21
N GLN A 83 -0.50 -1.94 -44.22
CA GLN A 83 -0.35 -0.48 -44.33
C GLN A 83 0.73 -0.05 -45.36
N LEU A 84 1.68 -0.95 -45.63
CA LEU A 84 2.77 -0.74 -46.59
C LEU A 84 2.50 -1.38 -47.96
N SER A 85 1.32 -2.05 -48.11
CA SER A 85 0.95 -2.80 -49.32
C SER A 85 1.96 -3.90 -49.66
N LEU A 86 2.48 -4.59 -48.63
CA LEU A 86 3.45 -5.68 -48.74
C LEU A 86 2.75 -7.04 -48.64
N THR A 87 3.20 -8.00 -49.42
CA THR A 87 2.82 -9.42 -49.37
C THR A 87 3.87 -10.23 -48.64
N GLU A 88 3.50 -11.41 -48.15
CA GLU A 88 4.41 -12.39 -47.53
C GLU A 88 5.22 -11.83 -46.34
N PRO A 89 4.54 -11.22 -45.31
CA PRO A 89 5.23 -10.53 -44.24
C PRO A 89 6.13 -11.45 -43.38
N GLU A 90 5.80 -12.72 -43.27
CA GLU A 90 6.56 -13.72 -42.52
C GLU A 90 7.90 -14.01 -43.20
N GLU A 91 7.95 -14.06 -44.53
CA GLU A 91 9.19 -14.24 -45.31
C GLU A 91 10.06 -12.98 -45.26
N LEU A 92 9.44 -11.81 -45.46
CA LEU A 92 10.12 -10.53 -45.42
C LEU A 92 10.78 -10.25 -44.07
N ILE A 93 10.11 -10.58 -42.95
CA ILE A 93 10.71 -10.37 -41.60
C ILE A 93 11.85 -11.36 -41.34
N ALA A 94 11.76 -12.60 -41.84
CA ALA A 94 12.84 -13.57 -41.77
C ALA A 94 14.06 -13.15 -42.61
N GLU A 95 13.84 -12.55 -43.77
CA GLU A 95 14.91 -11.93 -44.61
C GLU A 95 15.55 -10.76 -43.85
N TYR A 96 14.72 -9.88 -43.28
CA TYR A 96 15.21 -8.77 -42.49
C TYR A 96 16.05 -9.20 -41.28
N ALA A 97 15.63 -10.23 -40.57
CA ALA A 97 16.37 -10.78 -39.43
C ALA A 97 17.77 -11.27 -39.80
N ARG A 98 17.94 -11.79 -41.02
CA ARG A 98 19.23 -12.21 -41.56
C ARG A 98 20.09 -11.08 -42.10
N SER A 99 19.49 -9.90 -42.32
CA SER A 99 20.21 -8.76 -42.91
C SER A 99 21.11 -8.07 -41.88
N GLU A 100 22.32 -7.67 -42.30
CA GLU A 100 23.19 -6.83 -41.49
C GLU A 100 22.61 -5.43 -41.22
N GLY A 101 21.68 -4.99 -42.07
CA GLY A 101 21.01 -3.70 -41.98
C GLY A 101 20.25 -3.47 -40.68
N ARG A 102 19.69 -4.52 -40.08
CA ARG A 102 18.89 -4.45 -38.86
C ARG A 102 19.56 -3.70 -37.72
N TRP A 103 20.85 -3.94 -37.49
CA TRP A 103 21.62 -3.28 -36.44
C TRP A 103 21.82 -1.77 -36.65
N ARG A 104 21.76 -1.31 -37.89
CA ARG A 104 21.87 0.12 -38.24
C ARG A 104 20.53 0.83 -38.14
N HIS A 105 19.42 0.10 -38.27
CA HIS A 105 18.09 0.68 -38.25
C HIS A 105 17.65 1.10 -36.84
N ALA A 106 17.89 0.30 -35.82
CA ALA A 106 17.53 0.62 -34.45
C ALA A 106 18.11 1.97 -33.96
N PRO A 107 19.41 2.29 -34.13
CA PRO A 107 19.93 3.62 -33.81
C PRO A 107 19.28 4.76 -34.61
N ARG A 108 18.96 4.53 -35.89
CA ARG A 108 18.28 5.54 -36.72
C ARG A 108 16.86 5.81 -36.26
N ILE A 109 16.08 4.77 -35.99
CA ILE A 109 14.73 4.89 -35.40
C ILE A 109 14.82 5.67 -34.08
N ARG A 110 15.72 5.26 -33.20
CA ARG A 110 15.93 5.92 -31.90
C ARG A 110 16.19 7.42 -32.08
N GLN A 111 17.13 7.79 -32.94
CA GLN A 111 17.51 9.18 -33.19
C GLN A 111 16.36 9.98 -33.83
N HIS A 112 15.69 9.43 -34.84
CA HIS A 112 14.61 10.09 -35.57
C HIS A 112 13.42 10.42 -34.65
N TYR A 113 13.03 9.47 -33.75
CA TYR A 113 11.89 9.62 -32.86
C TYR A 113 12.25 10.20 -31.49
N GLY A 114 13.52 10.58 -31.29
CA GLY A 114 13.97 11.25 -30.07
C GLY A 114 14.04 10.35 -28.83
N TYR A 115 14.20 9.03 -29.02
CA TYR A 115 14.41 8.12 -27.92
C TYR A 115 15.84 8.21 -27.38
N ARG A 116 15.99 8.12 -26.06
CA ARG A 116 17.27 8.12 -25.35
C ARG A 116 17.57 6.74 -24.81
N THR A 117 18.85 6.49 -24.53
CA THR A 117 19.24 5.29 -23.77
C THR A 117 19.23 5.56 -22.26
N TYR A 118 19.11 4.51 -21.48
CA TYR A 118 19.20 4.61 -20.02
C TYR A 118 20.56 5.18 -19.56
N THR A 119 21.62 4.98 -20.35
CA THR A 119 22.98 5.45 -20.09
C THR A 119 23.21 6.91 -20.48
N ASP A 120 22.28 7.52 -21.20
CA ASP A 120 22.42 8.93 -21.59
C ASP A 120 22.42 9.84 -20.36
N PHE A 121 23.18 10.93 -20.49
CA PHE A 121 23.42 11.84 -19.37
C PHE A 121 22.13 12.32 -18.69
N GLY A 122 22.07 12.21 -17.40
CA GLY A 122 20.98 12.70 -16.57
C GLY A 122 19.72 11.81 -16.54
N VAL A 123 19.60 10.76 -17.37
CA VAL A 123 18.42 9.87 -17.35
C VAL A 123 18.31 9.13 -16.03
N ALA A 124 19.36 8.41 -15.66
CA ALA A 124 19.40 7.67 -14.39
C ALA A 124 19.21 8.58 -13.18
N PHE A 125 19.77 9.79 -13.20
CA PHE A 125 19.60 10.78 -12.12
C PHE A 125 18.12 11.20 -11.98
N ARG A 126 17.44 11.53 -13.09
CA ARG A 126 16.03 11.95 -13.08
C ARG A 126 15.11 10.82 -12.63
N LEU A 127 15.33 9.60 -13.12
CA LEU A 127 14.58 8.42 -12.67
C LEU A 127 14.80 8.19 -11.16
N ASN A 128 16.05 8.20 -10.70
CA ASN A 128 16.36 8.01 -9.28
C ASN A 128 15.71 9.08 -8.40
N ARG A 129 15.68 10.34 -8.85
CA ARG A 129 15.00 11.44 -8.16
C ARG A 129 13.49 11.21 -8.08
N PHE A 130 12.88 10.80 -9.18
CA PHE A 130 11.45 10.44 -9.24
C PHE A 130 11.11 9.30 -8.27
N LEU A 131 11.84 8.19 -8.36
CA LEU A 131 11.66 7.04 -7.47
C LEU A 131 11.93 7.38 -6.01
N TYR A 132 12.92 8.24 -5.76
CA TYR A 132 13.21 8.68 -4.39
C TYR A 132 12.05 9.48 -3.79
N ALA A 133 11.43 10.37 -4.57
CA ALA A 133 10.24 11.10 -4.12
C ALA A 133 9.10 10.14 -3.77
N LEU A 134 8.81 9.15 -4.62
CA LEU A 134 7.81 8.11 -4.32
C LEU A 134 8.17 7.30 -3.07
N CYS A 135 9.43 6.88 -2.95
CA CYS A 135 9.91 6.17 -1.76
C CYS A 135 9.85 7.03 -0.49
N TRP A 136 9.95 8.34 -0.60
CA TRP A 136 9.93 9.24 0.56
C TRP A 136 8.51 9.52 1.04
N THR A 137 7.58 9.75 0.14
CA THR A 137 6.19 10.11 0.49
C THR A 137 5.28 8.91 0.70
N GLY A 138 5.52 7.82 -0.04
CA GLY A 138 4.67 6.62 -0.05
C GLY A 138 5.28 5.41 0.64
N SER A 139 4.48 4.35 0.77
CA SER A 139 4.86 3.03 1.28
C SER A 139 4.71 1.94 0.23
N GLU A 140 4.86 2.29 -1.05
CA GLU A 140 4.66 1.38 -2.17
C GLU A 140 5.59 0.14 -2.09
N ARG A 141 5.06 -1.00 -2.55
CA ARG A 141 5.85 -2.24 -2.66
C ARG A 141 6.94 -2.09 -3.73
N PRO A 142 8.04 -2.84 -3.64
CA PRO A 142 9.11 -2.76 -4.65
C PRO A 142 8.64 -3.02 -6.07
N SER A 143 7.70 -3.96 -6.27
CA SER A 143 7.11 -4.25 -7.58
C SER A 143 6.33 -3.05 -8.15
N ALA A 144 5.53 -2.38 -7.34
CA ALA A 144 4.81 -1.18 -7.77
C ALA A 144 5.78 -0.02 -8.12
N LEU A 145 6.87 0.14 -7.38
CA LEU A 145 7.92 1.10 -7.72
C LEU A 145 8.62 0.76 -9.04
N PHE A 146 8.78 -0.53 -9.32
CA PHE A 146 9.31 -1.00 -10.60
C PHE A 146 8.37 -0.64 -11.76
N ASP A 147 7.07 -0.92 -11.61
CA ASP A 147 6.06 -0.56 -12.62
C ASP A 147 6.01 0.95 -12.87
N ARG A 148 6.14 1.76 -11.79
CA ARG A 148 6.26 3.22 -11.90
C ARG A 148 7.54 3.65 -12.64
N ALA A 149 8.65 2.93 -12.43
CA ALA A 149 9.90 3.20 -13.15
C ALA A 149 9.77 2.89 -14.64
N VAL A 150 9.14 1.77 -15.01
CA VAL A 150 8.85 1.42 -16.41
C VAL A 150 7.98 2.47 -17.06
N ALA A 151 6.85 2.83 -16.44
CA ALA A 151 5.95 3.84 -16.96
C ALA A 151 6.66 5.19 -17.18
N TRP A 152 7.49 5.63 -16.23
CA TRP A 152 8.28 6.86 -16.36
C TRP A 152 9.28 6.81 -17.52
N LEU A 153 9.95 5.67 -17.71
CA LEU A 153 10.90 5.49 -18.82
C LEU A 153 10.20 5.56 -20.18
N LEU A 154 9.06 4.89 -20.31
CA LEU A 154 8.26 4.91 -21.53
C LEU A 154 7.76 6.32 -21.86
N GLU A 155 7.20 7.02 -20.89
CA GLU A 155 6.72 8.40 -21.04
C GLU A 155 7.85 9.38 -21.42
N ALA A 156 9.03 9.19 -20.82
CA ALA A 156 10.22 10.00 -21.10
C ALA A 156 10.93 9.63 -22.42
N LYS A 157 10.38 8.69 -23.21
CA LYS A 157 11.01 8.13 -24.42
C LYS A 157 12.43 7.62 -24.14
N VAL A 158 12.60 6.84 -23.08
CA VAL A 158 13.86 6.20 -22.74
C VAL A 158 13.73 4.70 -22.96
N LEU A 159 14.68 4.14 -23.68
CA LEU A 159 14.74 2.68 -23.87
C LEU A 159 14.82 1.99 -22.53
N LEU A 160 14.03 0.93 -22.36
CA LEU A 160 14.08 0.11 -21.16
C LEU A 160 15.48 -0.52 -21.03
N PRO A 161 16.14 -0.37 -19.87
CA PRO A 161 17.39 -1.09 -19.59
C PRO A 161 17.11 -2.58 -19.34
N GLY A 162 18.14 -3.40 -19.27
CA GLY A 162 17.97 -4.78 -18.84
C GLY A 162 17.25 -4.89 -17.48
N LEU A 163 16.38 -5.88 -17.32
CA LEU A 163 15.55 -6.11 -16.13
C LEU A 163 16.34 -5.94 -14.83
N SER A 164 17.45 -6.66 -14.68
CA SER A 164 18.30 -6.63 -13.48
C SER A 164 18.92 -5.25 -13.19
N VAL A 165 19.09 -4.41 -14.22
CA VAL A 165 19.60 -3.03 -14.06
C VAL A 165 18.53 -2.16 -13.39
N LEU A 166 17.30 -2.25 -13.89
CA LEU A 166 16.18 -1.49 -13.34
C LEU A 166 15.80 -1.96 -11.93
N GLU A 167 15.75 -3.28 -11.70
CA GLU A 167 15.54 -3.84 -10.35
C GLU A 167 16.57 -3.32 -9.35
N ARG A 168 17.86 -3.37 -9.71
CA ARG A 168 18.94 -2.84 -8.85
C ARG A 168 18.81 -1.34 -8.60
N ALA A 169 18.38 -0.56 -9.60
CA ALA A 169 18.14 0.87 -9.43
C ALA A 169 17.02 1.13 -8.41
N VAL A 170 15.89 0.46 -8.55
CA VAL A 170 14.75 0.56 -7.62
C VAL A 170 15.17 0.14 -6.20
N ALA A 171 15.83 -1.02 -6.05
CA ALA A 171 16.29 -1.52 -4.75
C ALA A 171 17.27 -0.53 -4.07
N ARG A 172 18.18 0.06 -4.83
CA ARG A 172 19.16 1.02 -4.33
C ARG A 172 18.51 2.32 -3.84
N VAL A 173 17.58 2.86 -4.63
CA VAL A 173 16.85 4.08 -4.26
C VAL A 173 16.02 3.86 -3.00
N ARG A 174 15.31 2.73 -2.93
CA ARG A 174 14.52 2.33 -1.75
C ARG A 174 15.38 2.19 -0.50
N THR A 175 16.53 1.52 -0.61
CA THR A 175 17.47 1.37 0.49
C THR A 175 17.98 2.73 0.97
N ARG A 176 18.34 3.62 0.04
CA ARG A 176 18.81 4.98 0.36
C ARG A 176 17.73 5.81 1.08
N ALA A 177 16.48 5.76 0.62
CA ALA A 177 15.36 6.47 1.24
C ALA A 177 15.11 5.95 2.67
N ASN A 178 15.09 4.62 2.84
CA ASN A 178 14.88 4.02 4.16
C ASN A 178 16.05 4.31 5.12
N SER A 179 17.28 4.22 4.65
CA SER A 179 18.47 4.55 5.49
C SER A 179 18.45 6.01 5.94
N ARG A 180 18.04 6.94 5.06
CA ARG A 180 17.87 8.34 5.45
C ARG A 180 16.76 8.51 6.47
N LEU A 181 15.61 7.84 6.30
CA LEU A 181 14.51 7.87 7.26
C LEU A 181 14.98 7.38 8.64
N HIS A 182 15.64 6.21 8.70
CA HIS A 182 16.15 5.68 9.97
C HIS A 182 17.14 6.64 10.62
N ARG A 183 18.06 7.22 9.85
CA ARG A 183 19.02 8.19 10.36
C ARG A 183 18.33 9.40 10.95
N LEU A 184 17.38 10.02 10.24
CA LEU A 184 16.66 11.19 10.74
C LEU A 184 15.90 10.90 12.03
N LEU A 185 15.32 9.66 12.16
CA LEU A 185 14.62 9.24 13.36
C LEU A 185 15.55 9.10 14.57
N ILE A 186 16.80 8.67 14.36
CA ILE A 186 17.73 8.37 15.45
C ILE A 186 18.70 9.51 15.78
N GLU A 187 18.94 10.45 14.85
CA GLU A 187 19.90 11.58 15.06
C GLU A 187 19.49 12.45 16.24
N SER A 188 18.20 12.59 16.51
CA SER A 188 17.66 13.38 17.62
C SER A 188 17.52 12.61 18.94
N MET A 189 17.91 11.32 18.97
CA MET A 189 17.80 10.48 20.16
C MET A 189 19.11 10.40 20.92
N THR A 190 19.03 10.50 22.26
CA THR A 190 20.20 10.24 23.12
C THR A 190 20.50 8.73 23.22
N PRO A 191 21.72 8.34 23.63
CA PRO A 191 22.05 6.93 23.87
C PRO A 191 21.11 6.25 24.89
N GLU A 192 20.71 6.99 25.94
CA GLU A 192 19.83 6.51 27.00
C GLU A 192 18.42 6.22 26.45
N GLN A 193 17.92 7.11 25.58
CA GLN A 193 16.63 6.92 24.90
C GLN A 193 16.64 5.67 24.01
N ARG A 194 17.75 5.45 23.27
CA ARG A 194 17.93 4.25 22.44
C ARG A 194 17.96 2.98 23.31
N ALA A 195 18.72 2.99 24.41
CA ALA A 195 18.81 1.87 25.34
C ALA A 195 17.44 1.54 25.95
N ARG A 196 16.65 2.58 26.31
CA ARG A 196 15.29 2.42 26.83
C ARG A 196 14.36 1.79 25.78
N LEU A 197 14.44 2.17 24.52
CA LEU A 197 13.67 1.51 23.44
C LEU A 197 14.14 0.08 23.20
N ASP A 198 15.44 -0.18 23.20
CA ASP A 198 16.01 -1.50 23.02
C ASP A 198 15.61 -2.48 24.13
N SER A 199 15.39 -2.00 25.37
CA SER A 199 14.90 -2.83 26.47
C SER A 199 13.49 -3.37 26.24
N LEU A 200 12.67 -2.75 25.37
CA LEU A 200 11.33 -3.23 25.05
C LEU A 200 11.32 -4.60 24.37
N VAL A 201 12.37 -4.95 23.64
CA VAL A 201 12.47 -6.26 22.97
C VAL A 201 13.24 -7.30 23.78
N ALA A 202 13.79 -6.91 24.92
CA ALA A 202 14.48 -7.83 25.84
C ALA A 202 13.44 -8.64 26.64
N VAL A 203 13.64 -9.95 26.71
CA VAL A 203 12.82 -10.82 27.57
C VAL A 203 13.58 -10.98 28.89
N SER A 204 12.96 -10.55 29.98
CA SER A 204 13.54 -10.69 31.33
C SER A 204 13.55 -12.16 31.74
N GLU A 205 14.54 -12.56 32.55
CA GLU A 205 14.58 -13.89 33.15
C GLU A 205 13.27 -14.18 33.92
N GLY A 206 12.65 -15.31 33.61
CA GLY A 206 11.38 -15.70 34.21
C GLY A 206 10.11 -15.18 33.53
N SER A 207 10.23 -14.28 32.54
CA SER A 207 9.09 -13.80 31.76
C SER A 207 8.98 -14.56 30.42
N ARG A 208 7.74 -14.85 29.99
CA ARG A 208 7.46 -15.40 28.66
C ARG A 208 7.17 -14.35 27.61
N GLN A 209 6.96 -13.11 28.02
CA GLN A 209 6.59 -11.99 27.17
C GLN A 209 7.59 -10.86 27.32
N SER A 210 7.92 -10.20 26.20
CA SER A 210 8.70 -8.96 26.20
C SER A 210 7.81 -7.77 26.65
N PRO A 211 8.41 -6.66 27.14
CA PRO A 211 7.65 -5.43 27.36
C PRO A 211 6.93 -4.94 26.10
N LEU A 212 7.51 -5.14 24.92
CA LEU A 212 6.88 -4.82 23.64
C LEU A 212 5.59 -5.62 23.42
N ASP A 213 5.56 -6.92 23.74
CA ASP A 213 4.37 -7.74 23.57
C ASP A 213 3.27 -7.29 24.56
N ARG A 214 3.63 -6.98 25.79
CA ARG A 214 2.68 -6.46 26.79
C ARG A 214 2.07 -5.11 26.42
N LEU A 215 2.86 -4.21 25.83
CA LEU A 215 2.36 -2.90 25.38
C LEU A 215 1.37 -2.99 24.21
N ARG A 216 1.36 -4.09 23.46
CA ARG A 216 0.42 -4.31 22.34
C ARG A 216 -0.97 -4.69 22.80
N ASP A 217 -1.09 -5.25 24.01
CA ASP A 217 -2.36 -5.69 24.54
C ASP A 217 -3.24 -4.47 24.88
N GLY A 218 -4.26 -4.23 24.04
CA GLY A 218 -5.26 -3.18 24.24
C GLY A 218 -6.39 -3.64 25.19
N PRO A 219 -7.35 -2.77 25.50
CA PRO A 219 -8.53 -3.13 26.28
C PRO A 219 -9.43 -4.07 25.46
N TYR A 220 -9.92 -5.16 26.09
CA TYR A 220 -10.74 -6.18 25.43
C TYR A 220 -12.19 -6.21 25.92
N ILE A 221 -12.47 -5.68 27.12
CA ILE A 221 -13.76 -5.79 27.78
C ILE A 221 -14.21 -4.41 28.24
N GLN A 222 -15.51 -4.09 28.02
CA GLN A 222 -16.12 -2.85 28.49
C GLN A 222 -16.47 -2.96 29.98
N SER A 223 -15.55 -2.54 30.84
CA SER A 223 -15.77 -2.53 32.32
C SER A 223 -14.95 -1.42 32.98
N GLY A 224 -15.41 -0.98 34.16
CA GLY A 224 -14.67 0.03 34.93
C GLY A 224 -13.27 -0.43 35.36
N ARG A 225 -13.07 -1.73 35.57
CA ARG A 225 -11.75 -2.31 35.86
C ARG A 225 -10.83 -2.21 34.67
N GLU A 226 -11.36 -2.39 33.47
CA GLU A 226 -10.57 -2.28 32.21
C GLU A 226 -10.20 -0.83 31.90
N ILE A 227 -11.03 0.17 32.28
CA ILE A 227 -10.68 1.58 32.23
C ILE A 227 -9.42 1.87 33.07
N SER A 228 -9.39 1.38 34.33
CA SER A 228 -8.21 1.57 35.19
C SER A 228 -6.96 0.91 34.63
N ARG A 229 -7.10 -0.26 33.97
CA ARG A 229 -5.99 -0.95 33.31
C ARG A 229 -5.50 -0.18 32.05
N ALA A 230 -6.43 0.33 31.26
CA ALA A 230 -6.12 1.12 30.08
C ALA A 230 -5.44 2.45 30.44
N LEU A 231 -5.86 3.10 31.52
CA LEU A 231 -5.19 4.30 32.06
C LEU A 231 -3.77 4.00 32.52
N GLY A 232 -3.57 2.90 33.27
CA GLY A 232 -2.21 2.50 33.69
C GLY A 232 -1.29 2.20 32.50
N ARG A 233 -1.82 1.53 31.47
CA ARG A 233 -1.09 1.29 30.20
C ARG A 233 -0.75 2.61 29.51
N LEU A 234 -1.69 3.55 29.41
CA LEU A 234 -1.47 4.87 28.81
C LEU A 234 -0.36 5.64 29.56
N GLU A 235 -0.34 5.59 30.87
CA GLU A 235 0.69 6.23 31.69
C GLU A 235 2.07 5.59 31.47
N GLU A 236 2.16 4.26 31.40
CA GLU A 236 3.38 3.53 31.03
C GLU A 236 3.90 3.97 29.66
N ILE A 237 3.01 4.05 28.65
CA ILE A 237 3.36 4.48 27.29
C ILE A 237 3.84 5.93 27.28
N ARG A 238 3.16 6.84 27.99
CA ARG A 238 3.55 8.26 28.10
C ARG A 238 4.91 8.42 28.78
N THR A 239 5.17 7.62 29.80
CA THR A 239 6.48 7.60 30.46
C THR A 239 7.59 7.14 29.50
N LEU A 240 7.34 6.11 28.73
CA LEU A 240 8.25 5.63 27.68
C LEU A 240 8.44 6.67 26.56
N ALA A 241 7.38 7.37 26.17
CA ALA A 241 7.41 8.40 25.14
C ALA A 241 8.04 9.73 25.62
N SER A 242 8.14 9.93 26.94
CA SER A 242 8.67 11.17 27.51
C SER A 242 10.08 11.46 27.02
N GLY A 243 10.26 12.67 26.49
CA GLY A 243 11.53 13.15 25.93
C GLY A 243 11.93 12.54 24.58
N LEU A 244 11.19 11.56 24.04
CA LEU A 244 11.47 11.06 22.69
C LEU A 244 11.20 12.12 21.62
N PRO A 245 11.93 12.11 20.49
CA PRO A 245 11.74 13.09 19.43
C PRO A 245 10.33 13.05 18.82
N SER A 246 9.80 14.22 18.40
CA SER A 246 8.60 14.30 17.58
C SER A 246 8.84 13.77 16.17
N LEU A 247 7.80 13.20 15.57
CA LEU A 247 7.81 12.66 14.21
C LEU A 247 7.10 13.55 13.18
N ASP A 248 6.63 14.73 13.56
CA ASP A 248 5.73 15.60 12.75
C ASP A 248 6.36 16.04 11.42
N ARG A 249 7.70 16.07 11.35
CA ARG A 249 8.43 16.47 10.14
C ARG A 249 8.65 15.33 9.14
N LEU A 250 8.19 14.12 9.47
CA LEU A 250 8.39 12.94 8.64
C LEU A 250 7.09 12.52 7.97
N PRO A 251 7.16 11.89 6.80
CA PRO A 251 5.96 11.45 6.09
C PRO A 251 5.16 10.45 6.95
N PRO A 252 3.88 10.71 7.23
CA PRO A 252 3.07 9.89 8.14
C PRO A 252 2.94 8.44 7.66
N GLY A 253 2.85 8.20 6.35
CA GLY A 253 2.80 6.85 5.79
C GLY A 253 4.04 6.00 6.10
N LYS A 254 5.23 6.62 6.25
CA LYS A 254 6.46 5.93 6.65
C LYS A 254 6.46 5.57 8.14
N ILE A 255 6.00 6.49 8.96
CA ILE A 255 5.88 6.26 10.41
C ILE A 255 4.88 5.14 10.66
N THR A 256 3.71 5.20 10.02
CA THR A 256 2.69 4.15 10.12
C THR A 256 3.22 2.79 9.66
N ALA A 257 4.01 2.73 8.59
CA ALA A 257 4.59 1.47 8.11
C ALA A 257 5.59 0.87 9.11
N LEU A 258 6.45 1.69 9.73
CA LEU A 258 7.38 1.24 10.77
C LEU A 258 6.62 0.79 12.04
N ALA A 259 5.65 1.58 12.50
CA ALA A 259 4.83 1.26 13.67
C ALA A 259 4.05 -0.04 13.46
N ARG A 260 3.43 -0.21 12.29
CA ARG A 260 2.67 -1.43 11.93
C ARG A 260 3.57 -2.67 11.92
N PHE A 261 4.83 -2.54 11.45
CA PHE A 261 5.78 -3.65 11.54
C PHE A 261 6.05 -4.03 13.00
N ALA A 262 6.30 -3.04 13.87
CA ALA A 262 6.50 -3.29 15.31
C ALA A 262 5.26 -3.83 16.02
N SER A 263 4.05 -3.48 15.56
CA SER A 263 2.81 -4.00 16.13
C SER A 263 2.59 -5.49 15.79
N ALA A 264 2.98 -5.93 14.60
CA ALA A 264 2.66 -7.26 14.07
C ALA A 264 3.79 -8.29 14.24
N ALA A 265 5.07 -7.86 14.19
CA ALA A 265 6.20 -8.77 14.22
C ALA A 265 6.49 -9.27 15.65
N LYS A 266 6.92 -10.52 15.80
CA LYS A 266 7.39 -11.05 17.08
C LYS A 266 8.54 -10.19 17.63
N ALA A 267 8.62 -9.97 18.94
CA ALA A 267 9.68 -9.18 19.57
C ALA A 267 11.08 -9.65 19.16
N GLN A 268 11.29 -10.96 19.04
CA GLN A 268 12.54 -11.53 18.53
C GLN A 268 12.86 -11.10 17.07
N SER A 269 11.85 -10.91 16.23
CA SER A 269 12.08 -10.42 14.86
C SER A 269 12.49 -8.96 14.86
N VAL A 270 11.93 -8.16 15.75
CA VAL A 270 12.30 -6.75 15.95
C VAL A 270 13.72 -6.66 16.54
N SER A 271 14.09 -7.51 17.52
CA SER A 271 15.42 -7.50 18.13
C SER A 271 16.55 -7.80 17.13
N ARG A 272 16.29 -8.62 16.11
CA ARG A 272 17.24 -8.98 15.04
C ARG A 272 17.45 -7.90 13.99
N LEU A 273 16.67 -6.83 14.02
CA LEU A 273 16.90 -5.71 13.09
C LEU A 273 18.25 -5.04 13.37
N PRO A 274 18.90 -4.49 12.34
CA PRO A 274 20.04 -3.58 12.54
C PRO A 274 19.68 -2.47 13.53
N ALA A 275 20.63 -2.06 14.37
CA ALA A 275 20.40 -1.15 15.51
C ALA A 275 19.62 0.11 15.13
N ASP A 276 20.03 0.79 14.05
CA ASP A 276 19.37 2.01 13.59
C ASP A 276 17.93 1.77 13.16
N ARG A 277 17.69 0.69 12.42
CA ARG A 277 16.34 0.31 11.97
C ARG A 277 15.46 -0.10 13.15
N ARG A 278 16.02 -0.82 14.13
CA ARG A 278 15.33 -1.24 15.34
C ARG A 278 14.88 -0.03 16.16
N ALA A 279 15.82 0.87 16.47
CA ALA A 279 15.52 2.09 17.21
C ALA A 279 14.46 2.96 16.51
N ALA A 280 14.59 3.17 15.20
CA ALA A 280 13.61 3.91 14.39
C ALA A 280 12.21 3.23 14.40
N THR A 281 12.19 1.89 14.33
CA THR A 281 10.94 1.11 14.34
C THR A 281 10.24 1.21 15.69
N LEU A 282 10.98 1.09 16.78
CA LEU A 282 10.46 1.19 18.15
C LEU A 282 10.02 2.62 18.48
N LEU A 283 10.76 3.63 18.05
CA LEU A 283 10.36 5.03 18.20
C LEU A 283 9.03 5.31 17.49
N ALA A 284 8.90 4.89 16.23
CA ALA A 284 7.67 5.04 15.47
C ALA A 284 6.50 4.31 16.14
N PHE A 285 6.73 3.11 16.68
CA PHE A 285 5.73 2.34 17.39
C PHE A 285 5.26 3.04 18.65
N ILE A 286 6.17 3.49 19.53
CA ILE A 286 5.79 4.16 20.79
C ILE A 286 5.02 5.45 20.52
N ARG A 287 5.44 6.27 19.55
CA ARG A 287 4.72 7.51 19.20
C ARG A 287 3.32 7.25 18.63
N THR A 288 3.18 6.23 17.80
CA THR A 288 1.86 5.83 17.28
C THR A 288 0.98 5.24 18.38
N LEU A 289 1.58 4.43 19.27
CA LEU A 289 0.88 3.79 20.38
C LEU A 289 0.41 4.83 21.41
N GLU A 290 1.19 5.89 21.66
CA GLU A 290 0.82 6.99 22.55
C GLU A 290 -0.49 7.68 22.11
N ALA A 291 -0.63 7.90 20.80
CA ALA A 291 -1.87 8.45 20.24
C ALA A 291 -3.02 7.44 20.34
N SER A 292 -2.84 6.22 19.85
CA SER A 292 -3.91 5.21 19.84
C SER A 292 -4.34 4.76 21.23
N ALA A 293 -3.43 4.69 22.21
CA ALA A 293 -3.80 4.33 23.58
C ALA A 293 -4.64 5.42 24.28
N GLY A 294 -4.46 6.69 23.87
CA GLY A 294 -5.33 7.77 24.31
C GLY A 294 -6.75 7.62 23.76
N ASP A 295 -6.86 7.33 22.47
CA ASP A 295 -8.14 7.07 21.81
C ASP A 295 -8.83 5.83 22.42
N ASP A 296 -8.10 4.72 22.63
CA ASP A 296 -8.60 3.50 23.27
C ASP A 296 -9.25 3.79 24.64
N VAL A 297 -8.64 4.67 25.45
CA VAL A 297 -9.20 5.04 26.79
C VAL A 297 -10.48 5.83 26.64
N ILE A 298 -10.55 6.78 25.72
CA ILE A 298 -11.73 7.61 25.47
C ILE A 298 -12.88 6.74 24.97
N ASP A 299 -12.62 5.89 23.98
CA ASP A 299 -13.62 4.99 23.39
C ASP A 299 -14.17 4.00 24.45
N LEU A 300 -13.29 3.46 25.30
CA LEU A 300 -13.69 2.57 26.38
C LEU A 300 -14.55 3.30 27.43
N PHE A 301 -14.19 4.54 27.78
CA PHE A 301 -14.97 5.36 28.70
C PHE A 301 -16.36 5.66 28.13
N ASP A 302 -16.43 6.05 26.87
CA ASP A 302 -17.70 6.32 26.19
C ASP A 302 -18.59 5.07 26.12
N ALA A 303 -18.01 3.93 25.75
CA ALA A 303 -18.74 2.66 25.71
C ALA A 303 -19.29 2.25 27.08
N VAL A 304 -18.50 2.38 28.16
CA VAL A 304 -18.94 2.03 29.51
C VAL A 304 -20.02 3.00 30.01
N THR A 305 -19.86 4.30 29.79
CA THR A 305 -20.87 5.29 30.20
C THR A 305 -22.18 5.12 29.43
N THR A 306 -22.12 4.83 28.12
CA THR A 306 -23.28 4.54 27.29
C THR A 306 -24.02 3.29 27.79
N SER A 307 -23.29 2.22 28.14
CA SER A 307 -23.88 1.00 28.72
C SER A 307 -24.60 1.31 30.05
N MET A 308 -23.93 2.05 30.94
CA MET A 308 -24.51 2.44 32.24
C MET A 308 -25.80 3.26 32.08
N VAL A 309 -25.80 4.25 31.17
CA VAL A 309 -27.01 5.07 30.90
C VAL A 309 -28.12 4.23 30.28
N SER A 310 -27.79 3.30 29.39
CA SER A 310 -28.77 2.37 28.79
C SER A 310 -29.40 1.45 29.86
N GLU A 311 -28.58 0.88 30.72
CA GLU A 311 -29.06 0.02 31.85
C GLU A 311 -29.93 0.81 32.82
N ALA A 312 -29.51 2.02 33.19
CA ALA A 312 -30.28 2.89 34.08
C ALA A 312 -31.64 3.27 33.45
N SER A 313 -31.64 3.59 32.16
CA SER A 313 -32.89 3.90 31.43
C SER A 313 -33.83 2.71 31.35
N SER A 314 -33.28 1.51 31.11
CA SER A 314 -34.06 0.27 31.09
C SER A 314 -34.62 -0.09 32.47
N ALA A 315 -33.83 0.06 33.52
CA ALA A 315 -34.28 -0.12 34.90
C ALA A 315 -35.40 0.88 35.28
N ALA A 316 -35.25 2.14 34.90
CA ALA A 316 -36.28 3.17 35.11
C ALA A 316 -37.59 2.87 34.37
N LYS A 317 -37.54 2.35 33.14
CA LYS A 317 -38.71 1.90 32.39
C LYS A 317 -39.40 0.75 33.05
N LEU A 318 -38.64 -0.25 33.52
CA LEU A 318 -39.19 -1.40 34.27
C LEU A 318 -39.83 -0.98 35.61
N ALA A 319 -39.21 -0.07 36.34
CA ALA A 319 -39.76 0.48 37.58
C ALA A 319 -41.09 1.22 37.31
N ARG A 320 -41.16 2.04 36.25
CA ARG A 320 -42.41 2.71 35.82
C ARG A 320 -43.51 1.70 35.44
N LEU A 321 -43.18 0.66 34.69
CA LEU A 321 -44.15 -0.37 34.33
C LEU A 321 -44.68 -1.13 35.52
N ARG A 322 -43.83 -1.43 36.54
CA ARG A 322 -44.25 -2.02 37.79
C ARG A 322 -45.20 -1.10 38.56
N SER A 323 -44.81 0.17 38.69
CA SER A 323 -45.66 1.15 39.40
C SER A 323 -47.02 1.38 38.72
N LEU A 324 -47.08 1.33 37.36
CA LEU A 324 -48.34 1.39 36.62
C LEU A 324 -49.24 0.17 36.90
N ARG A 325 -48.65 -1.05 36.92
CA ARG A 325 -49.40 -2.25 37.28
C ARG A 325 -49.96 -2.21 38.73
N ASP A 326 -49.16 -1.66 39.63
CA ASP A 326 -49.58 -1.49 41.02
C ASP A 326 -50.70 -0.45 41.15
N LEU A 327 -50.63 0.64 40.36
CA LEU A 327 -51.69 1.64 40.30
C LEU A 327 -52.99 1.11 39.66
N ASP A 328 -52.88 0.29 38.58
CA ASP A 328 -54.03 -0.34 37.97
C ASP A 328 -54.69 -1.34 38.91
N ALA A 329 -53.89 -2.14 39.66
CA ALA A 329 -54.40 -3.06 40.67
C ALA A 329 -55.10 -2.35 41.84
N ALA A 330 -54.54 -1.21 42.27
CA ALA A 330 -55.13 -0.35 43.31
C ALA A 330 -56.43 0.30 42.81
N ALA A 331 -56.46 0.79 41.54
CA ALA A 331 -57.66 1.38 40.93
C ALA A 331 -58.81 0.34 40.77
N LEU A 332 -58.45 -0.92 40.41
CA LEU A 332 -59.42 -1.99 40.36
C LEU A 332 -60.01 -2.33 41.74
N LYS A 333 -59.14 -2.42 42.75
CA LYS A 333 -59.56 -2.65 44.15
C LYS A 333 -60.48 -1.50 44.63
N LEU A 334 -60.11 -0.25 44.34
CA LEU A 334 -60.92 0.90 44.72
C LEU A 334 -62.29 0.90 44.00
N ARG A 335 -62.31 0.53 42.73
CA ARG A 335 -63.55 0.36 41.98
C ARG A 335 -64.44 -0.72 42.58
N ASP A 336 -63.85 -1.88 42.88
CA ASP A 336 -64.61 -3.00 43.44
C ASP A 336 -65.15 -2.65 44.84
N ALA A 337 -64.35 -1.95 45.67
CA ALA A 337 -64.83 -1.42 46.95
C ALA A 337 -65.96 -0.40 46.78
N ALA A 338 -65.84 0.51 45.80
CA ALA A 338 -66.88 1.48 45.53
C ALA A 338 -68.21 0.86 45.05
N ILE A 339 -68.13 -0.21 44.25
CA ILE A 339 -69.28 -0.96 43.81
C ILE A 339 -70.03 -1.55 45.05
N VAL A 340 -69.28 -2.15 45.97
CA VAL A 340 -69.85 -2.74 47.21
C VAL A 340 -70.51 -1.67 48.08
N ILE A 341 -69.85 -0.51 48.24
CA ILE A 341 -70.37 0.60 49.05
C ILE A 341 -71.64 1.27 48.46
N LEU A 342 -71.66 1.33 47.09
CA LEU A 342 -72.76 2.03 46.38
C LEU A 342 -73.90 1.08 46.03
N ASP A 343 -73.80 -0.19 46.28
CA ASP A 343 -74.90 -1.18 46.02
C ASP A 343 -75.97 -1.02 47.10
N PRO A 344 -77.22 -0.63 46.75
CA PRO A 344 -78.28 -0.41 47.72
C PRO A 344 -78.75 -1.67 48.44
N GLU A 345 -78.36 -2.86 47.93
CA GLU A 345 -78.72 -4.16 48.56
C GLU A 345 -77.60 -4.66 49.53
N THR A 346 -76.49 -3.95 49.68
CA THR A 346 -75.37 -4.34 50.56
C THR A 346 -75.76 -3.95 52.01
N PRO A 347 -75.81 -4.90 52.92
CA PRO A 347 -76.12 -4.57 54.31
C PRO A 347 -75.03 -3.69 54.94
N ASP A 348 -75.45 -2.72 55.79
CA ASP A 348 -74.54 -1.77 56.47
C ASP A 348 -73.38 -2.43 57.26
N ASP A 349 -73.50 -3.68 57.68
CA ASP A 349 -72.48 -4.44 58.38
C ASP A 349 -71.40 -5.00 57.45
N ALA A 350 -71.56 -5.02 56.15
CA ALA A 350 -70.56 -5.49 55.16
C ALA A 350 -69.61 -4.37 54.68
N VAL A 351 -69.87 -3.12 55.07
CA VAL A 351 -69.09 -1.93 54.71
C VAL A 351 -68.08 -1.52 55.83
N ARG A 352 -68.14 -2.18 56.99
CA ARG A 352 -67.17 -2.03 58.06
C ARG A 352 -66.03 -3.05 57.92
#